data_df8c91d6be874d71e03e0fe8e380b41a
#
_entry.id   df8c91d6be874d71e03e0fe8e380b41a
#
_cell.length_a   1.000
_cell.length_b   1.000
_cell.length_c   1.000
_cell.angle_alpha   90.00
_cell.angle_beta   90.00
_cell.angle_gamma   90.00
#
_symmetry.space_group_name_H-M   'P 1'
#
loop_
_entity.id
_entity.type
_entity.pdbx_description
1 polymer ?
#
loop_
_entity_poly.entity_id
_entity_poly.type
_entity_poly.pdbx_seq_one_letter_code
_entity_poly.pdbx_strand_id
1 'polypeptide(L)'
;MSKLIYVPLEHIEGRYTVHMDRDITNYLEENSIEYLKVIPTEKSADLPEGMFLNAAFTTRFKSMQMATIAALYEQNQIDDGDVFFFSDIWFPGIESIAYMNYFHKKKTSITGIIHAGSFTDTDFVRDMERWAKNFEDIVFDISDKVFCASNFIRNDIIKKRIVDPNKLIVSGLPVDX
;
A
#
# COMPACT_ATOMS: atom_id res chain seq x y z
N MET A 1 9.35 18.44 -10.76
CA MET A 1 10.06 17.84 -9.62
C MET A 1 9.28 16.66 -9.08
N SER A 2 9.99 15.62 -8.69
CA SER A 2 9.33 14.43 -8.19
C SER A 2 8.85 14.62 -6.75
N LYS A 3 7.79 13.91 -6.42
CA LYS A 3 7.19 13.97 -5.09
C LYS A 3 6.81 12.57 -4.64
N LEU A 4 6.53 12.45 -3.35
CA LEU A 4 6.00 11.23 -2.78
C LEU A 4 4.48 11.25 -2.85
N ILE A 5 3.88 10.20 -3.38
CA ILE A 5 2.43 10.04 -3.38
C ILE A 5 2.12 9.00 -2.31
N TYR A 6 1.65 9.49 -1.17
CA TYR A 6 1.45 8.69 0.02
C TYR A 6 0.01 8.19 0.07
N VAL A 7 -0.14 6.85 0.10
CA VAL A 7 -1.45 6.20 0.11
C VAL A 7 -1.63 5.53 1.48
N PRO A 8 -2.29 6.22 2.42
CA PRO A 8 -2.43 5.70 3.79
C PRO A 8 -3.53 4.65 3.91
N LEU A 9 -3.50 3.94 5.02
CA LEU A 9 -4.58 3.04 5.40
C LEU A 9 -5.77 3.85 5.90
N GLU A 10 -6.95 3.22 5.87
CA GLU A 10 -8.14 3.83 6.45
C GLU A 10 -7.97 4.06 7.94
N HIS A 11 -8.46 5.21 8.40
CA HIS A 11 -8.40 5.55 9.83
C HIS A 11 -9.53 4.83 10.56
N ILE A 12 -9.18 3.87 11.37
CA ILE A 12 -10.12 3.15 12.24
C ILE A 12 -9.68 3.40 13.67
N GLU A 13 -10.54 4.06 14.44
CA GLU A 13 -10.22 4.41 15.82
C GLU A 13 -9.82 3.16 16.61
N GLY A 14 -8.81 3.32 17.46
CA GLY A 14 -8.32 2.24 18.29
C GLY A 14 -7.35 1.30 17.61
N ARG A 15 -7.06 1.51 16.33
CA ARG A 15 -6.09 0.68 15.61
C ARG A 15 -4.77 1.41 15.45
N TYR A 16 -3.71 0.62 15.28
CA TYR A 16 -2.36 1.15 15.06
C TYR A 16 -2.25 2.00 13.79
N THR A 17 -3.22 1.86 12.87
CA THR A 17 -3.18 2.58 11.60
C THR A 17 -3.17 4.09 11.78
N VAL A 18 -3.87 4.58 12.81
CA VAL A 18 -3.91 6.03 13.09
C VAL A 18 -2.53 6.51 13.53
N HIS A 19 -1.89 5.75 14.41
CA HIS A 19 -0.55 6.11 14.91
C HIS A 19 0.49 6.04 13.80
N MET A 20 0.41 4.99 12.98
CA MET A 20 1.33 4.83 11.87
C MET A 20 1.22 5.99 10.88
N ASP A 21 -0.01 6.38 10.55
CA ASP A 21 -0.22 7.50 9.63
C ASP A 21 0.34 8.79 10.20
N ARG A 22 0.10 9.04 11.50
CA ARG A 22 0.64 10.23 12.15
C ARG A 22 2.16 10.24 12.12
N ASP A 23 2.78 9.11 12.42
CA ASP A 23 4.23 9.02 12.49
C ASP A 23 4.86 9.22 11.11
N ILE A 24 4.27 8.62 10.09
CA ILE A 24 4.75 8.79 8.70
C ILE A 24 4.62 10.25 8.28
N THR A 25 3.46 10.85 8.54
CA THR A 25 3.21 12.24 8.15
C THR A 25 4.17 13.18 8.86
N ASN A 26 4.38 12.96 10.17
CA ASN A 26 5.33 13.79 10.93
C ASN A 26 6.74 13.68 10.37
N TYR A 27 7.17 12.46 10.03
CA TYR A 27 8.50 12.26 9.46
C TYR A 27 8.65 13.03 8.15
N LEU A 28 7.64 12.94 7.28
CA LEU A 28 7.69 13.63 5.99
C LEU A 28 7.80 15.15 6.18
N GLU A 29 7.03 15.69 7.10
CA GLU A 29 7.03 17.13 7.34
C GLU A 29 8.31 17.59 8.02
N GLU A 30 8.82 16.83 9.00
CA GLU A 30 10.06 17.17 9.69
C GLU A 30 11.27 17.16 8.76
N ASN A 31 11.25 16.33 7.73
CA ASN A 31 12.34 16.22 6.79
C ASN A 31 12.10 17.00 5.49
N SER A 32 11.07 17.81 5.46
CA SER A 32 10.72 18.66 4.31
C SER A 32 10.59 17.89 3.01
N ILE A 33 10.00 16.71 3.09
CA ILE A 33 9.77 15.87 1.92
C ILE A 33 8.45 16.31 1.29
N GLU A 34 8.49 16.66 0.01
CA GLU A 34 7.27 17.03 -0.72
C GLU A 34 6.41 15.78 -0.91
N TYR A 35 5.16 15.85 -0.49
CA TYR A 35 4.27 14.70 -0.63
C TYR A 35 2.84 15.13 -0.87
N LEU A 36 2.08 14.23 -1.49
CA LEU A 36 0.65 14.37 -1.70
C LEU A 36 -0.01 13.16 -1.04
N LYS A 37 -0.92 13.43 -0.11
CA LYS A 37 -1.62 12.36 0.60
C LYS A 37 -2.92 12.02 -0.11
N VAL A 38 -3.08 10.74 -0.45
CA VAL A 38 -4.27 10.27 -1.20
C VAL A 38 -5.36 9.90 -0.20
N ILE A 39 -6.29 10.83 0.00
CA ILE A 39 -7.41 10.65 0.91
C ILE A 39 -8.70 10.74 0.10
N PRO A 40 -9.65 9.80 0.29
CA PRO A 40 -10.93 9.90 -0.40
C PRO A 40 -11.67 11.17 0.00
N THR A 41 -12.32 11.79 -0.96
CA THR A 41 -13.06 13.04 -0.72
C THR A 41 -14.38 12.81 -0.01
N GLU A 42 -14.95 11.60 -0.13
CA GLU A 42 -16.18 11.27 0.55
C GLU A 42 -15.89 10.76 1.96
N LYS A 43 -16.65 11.25 2.92
CA LYS A 43 -16.54 10.73 4.28
C LYS A 43 -16.98 9.26 4.27
N SER A 44 -16.14 8.40 4.80
CA SER A 44 -16.53 7.02 4.97
C SER A 44 -17.60 6.93 6.04
N ALA A 45 -18.57 6.06 5.81
CA ALA A 45 -19.55 5.76 6.85
C ALA A 45 -18.81 5.16 8.04
N ASP A 46 -19.23 5.54 9.23
CA ASP A 46 -18.62 4.97 10.43
C ASP A 46 -18.80 3.46 10.45
N LEU A 47 -17.74 2.75 10.80
CA LEU A 47 -17.84 1.31 10.98
C LEU A 47 -18.71 1.02 12.19
N PRO A 48 -19.65 0.07 12.08
CA PRO A 48 -20.42 -0.34 13.25
C PRO A 48 -19.49 -0.80 14.38
N GLU A 49 -19.88 -0.46 15.60
CA GLU A 49 -19.10 -0.87 16.77
C GLU A 49 -18.93 -2.39 16.79
N GLY A 50 -17.72 -2.84 17.11
CA GLY A 50 -17.42 -4.25 17.28
C GLY A 50 -17.00 -4.97 16.02
N MET A 51 -16.97 -4.33 14.85
CA MET A 51 -16.50 -4.99 13.63
C MET A 51 -14.99 -4.89 13.52
N PHE A 52 -14.33 -6.05 13.56
CA PHE A 52 -12.87 -6.11 13.44
C PHE A 52 -12.42 -5.82 12.01
N LEU A 53 -13.14 -6.36 11.05
CA LEU A 53 -12.82 -6.19 9.63
C LEU A 53 -14.10 -6.13 8.83
N ASN A 54 -14.21 -5.11 8.00
CA ASN A 54 -15.31 -4.99 7.05
C ASN A 54 -14.70 -4.92 5.65
N ALA A 55 -14.77 -6.04 4.94
CA ALA A 55 -14.13 -6.13 3.62
C ALA A 55 -14.76 -5.17 2.62
N ALA A 56 -16.08 -4.98 2.70
CA ALA A 56 -16.74 -4.04 1.79
C ALA A 56 -16.31 -2.60 2.06
N PHE A 57 -16.21 -2.22 3.33
CA PHE A 57 -15.75 -0.89 3.71
C PHE A 57 -14.33 -0.64 3.22
N THR A 58 -13.44 -1.60 3.47
CA THR A 58 -12.03 -1.48 3.07
C THR A 58 -11.92 -1.39 1.55
N THR A 59 -12.68 -2.21 0.84
CA THR A 59 -12.67 -2.20 -0.63
C THR A 59 -13.15 -0.85 -1.17
N ARG A 60 -14.24 -0.33 -0.59
CA ARG A 60 -14.76 0.97 -1.00
C ARG A 60 -13.74 2.09 -0.78
N PHE A 61 -13.10 2.09 0.40
CA PHE A 61 -12.08 3.10 0.73
C PHE A 61 -10.92 3.04 -0.27
N LYS A 62 -10.38 1.84 -0.52
CA LYS A 62 -9.25 1.69 -1.44
C LYS A 62 -9.64 2.01 -2.87
N SER A 63 -10.89 1.69 -3.26
CA SER A 63 -11.38 2.03 -4.59
C SER A 63 -11.47 3.56 -4.78
N MET A 64 -11.86 4.28 -3.74
CA MET A 64 -11.90 5.73 -3.80
C MET A 64 -10.48 6.31 -3.87
N GLN A 65 -9.52 5.71 -3.18
CA GLN A 65 -8.13 6.11 -3.30
C GLN A 65 -7.62 5.88 -4.73
N MET A 66 -7.97 4.72 -5.34
CA MET A 66 -7.57 4.46 -6.73
C MET A 66 -8.20 5.47 -7.69
N ALA A 67 -9.46 5.83 -7.46
CA ALA A 67 -10.11 6.86 -8.28
C ALA A 67 -9.37 8.20 -8.17
N THR A 68 -8.92 8.53 -6.96
CA THR A 68 -8.14 9.77 -6.76
C THR A 68 -6.81 9.68 -7.52
N ILE A 69 -6.14 8.53 -7.44
CA ILE A 69 -4.87 8.34 -8.17
C ILE A 69 -5.09 8.47 -9.67
N ALA A 70 -6.16 7.85 -10.18
CA ALA A 70 -6.49 7.95 -11.61
C ALA A 70 -6.73 9.40 -12.03
N ALA A 71 -7.40 10.18 -11.16
CA ALA A 71 -7.62 11.59 -11.44
C ALA A 71 -6.30 12.36 -11.54
N LEU A 72 -5.30 11.98 -10.73
CA LEU A 72 -3.98 12.63 -10.83
C LEU A 72 -3.35 12.39 -12.21
N TYR A 73 -3.48 11.17 -12.74
CA TYR A 73 -3.00 10.89 -14.10
C TYR A 73 -3.79 11.67 -15.14
N GLU A 74 -5.11 11.67 -14.99
CA GLU A 74 -6.00 12.35 -15.93
C GLU A 74 -5.71 13.84 -15.99
N GLN A 75 -5.41 14.46 -14.85
CA GLN A 75 -5.15 15.88 -14.74
C GLN A 75 -3.67 16.23 -14.97
N ASN A 76 -2.87 15.25 -15.36
CA ASN A 76 -1.46 15.42 -15.64
C ASN A 76 -0.67 15.93 -14.42
N GLN A 77 -1.01 15.41 -13.25
CA GLN A 77 -0.36 15.79 -12.01
C GLN A 77 0.65 14.74 -11.54
N ILE A 78 0.88 13.71 -12.34
CA ILE A 78 1.92 12.72 -12.07
C ILE A 78 3.15 13.08 -12.88
N ASP A 79 4.29 13.14 -12.23
CA ASP A 79 5.56 13.48 -12.87
C ASP A 79 6.48 12.28 -12.89
N ASP A 80 7.38 12.24 -13.89
CA ASP A 80 8.43 11.22 -13.91
C ASP A 80 9.25 11.32 -12.63
N GLY A 81 9.51 10.18 -12.02
CA GLY A 81 10.26 10.12 -10.78
C GLY A 81 9.40 10.16 -9.53
N ASP A 82 8.09 10.38 -9.68
CA ASP A 82 7.21 10.31 -8.51
C ASP A 82 7.25 8.91 -7.91
N VAL A 83 7.15 8.85 -6.58
CA VAL A 83 7.21 7.60 -5.83
C VAL A 83 5.89 7.40 -5.09
N PHE A 84 5.23 6.29 -5.40
CA PHE A 84 4.05 5.86 -4.61
C PHE A 84 4.53 5.12 -3.39
N PHE A 85 3.98 5.45 -2.23
CA PHE A 85 4.24 4.72 -1.00
C PHE A 85 2.90 4.31 -0.38
N PHE A 86 2.67 3.00 -0.32
CA PHE A 86 1.45 2.42 0.23
C PHE A 86 1.72 1.96 1.66
N SER A 87 0.90 2.42 2.61
CA SER A 87 0.99 1.94 3.99
C SER A 87 0.72 0.43 4.08
N ASP A 88 -0.09 -0.08 3.17
CA ASP A 88 -0.26 -1.53 2.97
C ASP A 88 -0.28 -1.79 1.48
N ILE A 89 0.78 -2.43 0.98
CA ILE A 89 0.90 -2.65 -0.45
C ILE A 89 0.01 -3.81 -0.94
N TRP A 90 -0.60 -4.56 -0.01
CA TRP A 90 -1.64 -5.52 -0.36
C TRP A 90 -2.91 -4.72 -0.69
N PHE A 91 -2.93 -4.16 -1.87
CA PHE A 91 -3.89 -3.12 -2.26
C PHE A 91 -4.50 -3.51 -3.60
N PRO A 92 -5.72 -4.12 -3.58
CA PRO A 92 -6.38 -4.50 -4.84
C PRO A 92 -6.62 -3.27 -5.73
N GLY A 93 -6.25 -3.40 -6.98
CA GLY A 93 -6.29 -2.28 -7.92
C GLY A 93 -4.94 -1.61 -8.15
N ILE A 94 -3.93 -1.98 -7.37
CA ILE A 94 -2.60 -1.36 -7.47
C ILE A 94 -1.99 -1.55 -8.88
N GLU A 95 -2.34 -2.64 -9.54
CA GLU A 95 -1.85 -2.91 -10.89
C GLU A 95 -2.30 -1.84 -11.90
N SER A 96 -3.36 -1.09 -11.58
CA SER A 96 -3.81 0.01 -12.44
C SER A 96 -2.76 1.09 -12.58
N ILE A 97 -1.87 1.24 -11.60
CA ILE A 97 -0.77 2.22 -11.69
C ILE A 97 0.18 1.81 -12.81
N ALA A 98 0.53 0.53 -12.90
CA ALA A 98 1.39 0.05 -13.99
C ALA A 98 0.71 0.27 -15.35
N TYR A 99 -0.59 0.01 -15.42
CA TYR A 99 -1.38 0.25 -16.61
C TYR A 99 -1.36 1.73 -17.03
N MET A 100 -1.60 2.63 -16.07
CA MET A 100 -1.62 4.06 -16.36
C MET A 100 -0.23 4.60 -16.70
N ASN A 101 0.81 4.09 -16.03
CA ASN A 101 2.19 4.46 -16.38
C ASN A 101 2.48 4.15 -17.84
N TYR A 102 2.03 2.98 -18.32
CA TYR A 102 2.26 2.59 -19.70
C TYR A 102 1.57 3.55 -20.67
N PHE A 103 0.28 3.81 -20.45
CA PHE A 103 -0.48 4.60 -21.43
C PHE A 103 -0.21 6.10 -21.30
N HIS A 104 0.11 6.60 -20.13
CA HIS A 104 0.45 8.02 -19.96
C HIS A 104 1.94 8.29 -20.12
N LYS A 105 2.73 7.24 -20.36
CA LYS A 105 4.17 7.34 -20.56
C LYS A 105 4.86 8.00 -19.38
N LYS A 106 4.49 7.55 -18.18
CA LYS A 106 5.08 8.05 -16.93
C LYS A 106 5.96 6.97 -16.32
N LYS A 107 7.04 7.41 -15.68
CA LYS A 107 7.98 6.54 -14.96
C LYS A 107 7.88 6.85 -13.48
N THR A 108 7.08 6.08 -12.76
CA THR A 108 6.95 6.22 -11.31
C THR A 108 7.46 4.95 -10.64
N SER A 109 7.80 5.07 -9.36
CA SER A 109 8.16 3.91 -8.54
C SER A 109 6.98 3.53 -7.66
N ILE A 110 6.81 2.23 -7.43
CA ILE A 110 5.76 1.72 -6.54
C ILE A 110 6.46 1.07 -5.37
N THR A 111 6.20 1.58 -4.17
CA THR A 111 6.79 1.08 -2.93
C THR A 111 5.70 0.97 -1.86
N GLY A 112 5.99 0.23 -0.81
CA GLY A 112 5.07 0.14 0.31
C GLY A 112 5.46 -0.91 1.32
N ILE A 113 4.62 -1.03 2.34
CA ILE A 113 4.82 -1.99 3.43
C ILE A 113 3.90 -3.19 3.20
N ILE A 114 4.43 -4.40 3.30
CA ILE A 114 3.62 -5.61 3.31
C ILE A 114 3.51 -6.10 4.76
N HIS A 115 2.28 -6.18 5.27
CA HIS A 115 2.06 -6.59 6.66
C HIS A 115 1.81 -8.09 6.74
N ALA A 116 0.90 -8.59 5.91
CA ALA A 116 0.58 -10.00 5.85
C ALA A 116 -0.08 -10.31 4.50
N GLY A 117 -0.25 -11.57 4.23
CA GLY A 117 -0.89 -12.00 3.01
C GLY A 117 -1.20 -13.49 3.07
N SER A 118 -1.62 -14.06 1.95
CA SER A 118 -1.98 -15.47 1.91
C SER A 118 -0.76 -16.39 2.09
N PHE A 119 0.43 -15.84 2.06
CA PHE A 119 1.67 -16.56 2.39
C PHE A 119 1.87 -16.72 3.91
N THR A 120 1.10 -16.02 4.73
CA THR A 120 1.21 -16.06 6.19
C THR A 120 0.28 -17.13 6.74
N ASP A 121 0.87 -18.17 7.33
CA ASP A 121 0.11 -19.35 7.76
C ASP A 121 -0.97 -19.04 8.79
N THR A 122 -0.78 -18.01 9.59
CA THR A 122 -1.72 -17.66 10.65
C THR A 122 -2.68 -16.52 10.26
N ASP A 123 -2.58 -16.03 9.05
CA ASP A 123 -3.42 -14.91 8.61
C ASP A 123 -4.76 -15.41 8.09
N PHE A 124 -5.81 -14.60 8.29
CA PHE A 124 -7.15 -14.97 7.85
C PHE A 124 -7.28 -15.06 6.33
N VAL A 125 -6.39 -14.42 5.58
CA VAL A 125 -6.42 -14.51 4.12
C VAL A 125 -5.70 -15.77 3.60
N ARG A 126 -5.14 -16.59 4.49
CA ARG A 126 -4.44 -17.81 4.10
C ARG A 126 -5.33 -18.73 3.26
N ASP A 127 -6.60 -18.80 3.62
CA ASP A 127 -7.54 -19.69 2.92
C ASP A 127 -7.87 -19.19 1.51
N MET A 128 -7.51 -17.96 1.18
CA MET A 128 -7.73 -17.40 -0.14
C MET A 128 -6.52 -17.56 -1.06
N GLU A 129 -5.52 -18.33 -0.64
CA GLU A 129 -4.26 -18.44 -1.39
C GLU A 129 -4.46 -18.85 -2.84
N ARG A 130 -5.51 -19.64 -3.14
CA ARG A 130 -5.74 -20.13 -4.49
C ARG A 130 -5.72 -19.01 -5.53
N TRP A 131 -6.36 -17.89 -5.21
CA TRP A 131 -6.34 -16.73 -6.13
C TRP A 131 -5.44 -15.61 -5.62
N ALA A 132 -5.32 -15.44 -4.30
CA ALA A 132 -4.55 -14.34 -3.73
C ALA A 132 -3.07 -14.48 -4.03
N LYS A 133 -2.57 -15.71 -4.21
CA LYS A 133 -1.19 -15.94 -4.62
C LYS A 133 -0.89 -15.21 -5.93
N ASN A 134 -1.79 -15.30 -6.90
CA ASN A 134 -1.57 -14.66 -8.20
C ASN A 134 -1.58 -13.14 -8.04
N PHE A 135 -2.48 -12.62 -7.22
CA PHE A 135 -2.51 -11.18 -6.95
C PHE A 135 -1.20 -10.73 -6.28
N GLU A 136 -0.74 -11.50 -5.29
CA GLU A 136 0.50 -11.15 -4.58
C GLU A 136 1.71 -11.20 -5.51
N ASP A 137 1.76 -12.17 -6.42
CA ASP A 137 2.84 -12.23 -7.40
C ASP A 137 2.84 -10.98 -8.28
N ILE A 138 1.65 -10.48 -8.65
CA ILE A 138 1.54 -9.22 -9.42
C ILE A 138 2.07 -8.05 -8.59
N VAL A 139 1.67 -7.96 -7.32
CA VAL A 139 2.13 -6.87 -6.45
C VAL A 139 3.66 -6.85 -6.41
N PHE A 140 4.28 -8.01 -6.22
CA PHE A 140 5.75 -8.07 -6.15
C PHE A 140 6.40 -7.79 -7.49
N ASP A 141 5.74 -8.13 -8.59
CA ASP A 141 6.29 -7.88 -9.92
C ASP A 141 6.33 -6.39 -10.24
N ILE A 142 5.24 -5.67 -9.95
CA ILE A 142 5.15 -4.25 -10.33
C ILE A 142 5.79 -3.32 -9.30
N SER A 143 6.05 -3.81 -8.09
CA SER A 143 6.65 -2.98 -7.03
C SER A 143 8.15 -2.87 -7.24
N ASP A 144 8.70 -1.72 -6.87
CA ASP A 144 10.15 -1.50 -6.92
C ASP A 144 10.81 -1.87 -5.61
N LYS A 145 10.16 -1.55 -4.49
CA LYS A 145 10.63 -1.92 -3.15
C LYS A 145 9.43 -2.22 -2.27
N VAL A 146 9.57 -3.29 -1.48
CA VAL A 146 8.53 -3.69 -0.52
C VAL A 146 9.20 -3.86 0.84
N PHE A 147 8.68 -3.15 1.82
CA PHE A 147 9.21 -3.19 3.19
C PHE A 147 8.43 -4.20 4.01
N CYS A 148 9.12 -5.01 4.78
CA CYS A 148 8.49 -6.00 5.66
C CYS A 148 9.11 -5.92 7.05
N ALA A 149 8.33 -6.41 8.04
CA ALA A 149 8.67 -6.18 9.44
C ALA A 149 9.86 -7.01 9.91
N SER A 150 10.07 -8.18 9.34
CA SER A 150 11.06 -9.11 9.88
C SER A 150 11.63 -10.01 8.79
N ASN A 151 12.76 -10.62 9.11
CA ASN A 151 13.35 -11.65 8.26
C ASN A 151 12.44 -12.86 8.12
N PHE A 152 11.66 -13.16 9.13
CA PHE A 152 10.71 -14.27 9.08
C PHE A 152 9.70 -14.06 7.95
N ILE A 153 9.11 -12.85 7.88
CA ILE A 153 8.15 -12.52 6.82
C ILE A 153 8.84 -12.51 5.47
N ARG A 154 10.02 -11.91 5.39
CA ARG A 154 10.78 -11.85 4.15
C ARG A 154 11.04 -13.26 3.60
N ASN A 155 11.50 -14.15 4.46
CA ASN A 155 11.81 -15.51 4.04
C ASN A 155 10.57 -16.30 3.62
N ASP A 156 9.43 -16.07 4.30
CA ASP A 156 8.16 -16.66 3.90
C ASP A 156 7.76 -16.22 2.49
N ILE A 157 7.89 -14.95 2.20
CA ILE A 157 7.53 -14.43 0.88
C ILE A 157 8.43 -15.03 -0.20
N ILE A 158 9.74 -15.03 0.03
CA ILE A 158 10.68 -15.56 -0.95
C ILE A 158 10.40 -17.04 -1.21
N LYS A 159 10.07 -17.78 -0.17
CA LYS A 159 9.80 -19.21 -0.28
C LYS A 159 8.52 -19.53 -1.03
N LYS A 160 7.51 -18.67 -0.92
CA LYS A 160 6.15 -18.99 -1.38
C LYS A 160 5.67 -18.17 -2.57
N ARG A 161 6.35 -17.08 -2.92
CA ARG A 161 5.90 -16.19 -3.99
C ARG A 161 7.02 -15.90 -4.98
N ILE A 162 6.64 -15.49 -6.18
CA ILE A 162 7.59 -15.12 -7.22
C ILE A 162 7.99 -13.67 -6.99
N VAL A 163 9.20 -13.48 -6.50
CA VAL A 163 9.69 -12.13 -6.17
C VAL A 163 11.21 -12.09 -6.27
N ASP A 164 11.72 -10.97 -6.77
CA ASP A 164 13.15 -10.69 -6.70
C ASP A 164 13.48 -10.36 -5.23
N PRO A 165 14.31 -11.17 -4.56
CA PRO A 165 14.59 -10.92 -3.14
C PRO A 165 15.17 -9.54 -2.87
N ASN A 166 15.84 -8.93 -3.85
CA ASN A 166 16.41 -7.60 -3.67
C ASN A 166 15.36 -6.51 -3.50
N LYS A 167 14.11 -6.78 -3.89
CA LYS A 167 13.01 -5.84 -3.69
C LYS A 167 12.51 -5.81 -2.25
N LEU A 168 12.77 -6.89 -1.48
CA LEU A 168 12.26 -7.05 -0.12
C LEU A 168 13.27 -6.51 0.89
N ILE A 169 12.85 -5.48 1.64
CA ILE A 169 13.71 -4.79 2.60
C ILE A 169 13.10 -4.95 3.99
N VAL A 170 13.90 -5.47 4.93
CA VAL A 170 13.46 -5.60 6.32
C VAL A 170 13.66 -4.25 6.99
N SER A 171 12.58 -3.62 7.40
CA SER A 171 12.61 -2.28 7.98
C SER A 171 12.09 -2.22 9.42
N GLY A 172 11.52 -3.34 9.93
CA GLY A 172 10.78 -3.30 11.18
C GLY A 172 9.40 -2.69 10.97
N LEU A 173 8.65 -2.59 12.04
CA LEU A 173 7.36 -1.92 12.01
C LEU A 173 7.56 -0.45 12.39
N PRO A 174 6.89 0.48 11.74
CA PRO A 174 7.01 1.89 12.11
C PRO A 174 6.11 2.20 13.31
N VAL A 175 6.33 1.49 14.41
CA VAL A 175 5.61 1.70 15.67
C VAL A 175 6.62 1.68 16.81
N ASP A 176 6.45 2.58 17.73
CA ASP A 176 7.24 2.53 18.98
C ASP A 176 6.62 1.49 19.90
N UNK A 177 7.38 0.83 20.03
CA UNK A 177 7.08 -0.22 20.80
C UNK A 177 6.93 -0.10 22.05
#